data_b25f2e9077ca856e0e728f5e648a9476
#
_entry.id   b25f2e9077ca856e0e728f5e648a9476
#
_cell.length_a   1.000
_cell.length_b   1.000
_cell.length_c   1.000
_cell.angle_alpha   90.00
_cell.angle_beta   90.00
_cell.angle_gamma   90.00
#
_symmetry.space_group_name_H-M   'P 1'
#
loop_
_entity.id
_entity.type
_entity.pdbx_description
1 polymer ?
#
loop_
_entity_poly.entity_id
_entity_poly.type
_entity_poly.pdbx_seq_one_letter_code
_entity_poly.pdbx_strand_id
1 'polypeptide(L)'
;IKFGFLFLKSLQGHVGYRTVECCAWAAFQERGMRIERVINNNVISALDDQGREIVAMGRGIGFQKKSGQEIKAAQVEKIFHLGSPDLQARFQELLANMPMECVQVSDEIISYAKSHLSMQLNQNVYLALTDHIDFALRRFKDGMLFENALYSEIRRFYPEEFQIGCHALDLIEERIKVRLPEDEAASIAFHLVNSEFGGMRLRDTQIMTEIIRHLIGMIRADYHFPEDLVYEDRLITNLKFMLNRLIQNKEGWITEDARFNEFVRANYRNEYELARAMRDYIESVVSCKMTEEEVIYLAVQLKYADIKKKEGKKNGIF
;
A
#
# COMPACT_ATOMS: atom_id res chain seq x y z
N ILE A 1 -38.81 11.52 7.28
CA ILE A 1 -39.04 10.22 6.55
C ILE A 1 -38.89 10.37 5.02
N LYS A 2 -38.22 11.39 4.48
CA LYS A 2 -38.11 11.57 3.00
C LYS A 2 -36.68 11.70 2.45
N PHE A 3 -35.65 11.49 3.24
CA PHE A 3 -34.26 11.58 2.80
C PHE A 3 -33.52 10.23 2.64
N GLY A 4 -34.15 9.11 2.99
CA GLY A 4 -33.54 7.77 2.90
C GLY A 4 -33.68 7.04 1.57
N PHE A 5 -34.47 7.54 0.63
CA PHE A 5 -34.87 6.77 -0.59
C PHE A 5 -34.10 7.14 -1.86
N LEU A 6 -33.29 8.19 -1.86
CA LEU A 6 -32.53 8.62 -3.06
C LEU A 6 -31.11 8.02 -3.17
N PHE A 7 -30.60 7.37 -2.12
CA PHE A 7 -29.26 6.79 -2.15
C PHE A 7 -29.22 5.32 -2.64
N LEU A 8 -30.39 4.71 -2.82
CA LEU A 8 -30.53 3.29 -3.23
C LEU A 8 -30.62 3.04 -4.73
N LYS A 9 -30.69 4.08 -5.57
CA LYS A 9 -30.85 3.89 -7.03
C LYS A 9 -29.60 3.99 -7.88
N SER A 10 -28.42 4.22 -7.28
CA SER A 10 -27.13 4.35 -8.00
C SER A 10 -26.21 3.11 -7.92
N LEU A 11 -26.68 1.99 -7.36
CA LEU A 11 -25.82 0.85 -7.03
C LEU A 11 -26.29 -0.49 -7.61
N GLN A 12 -26.78 -0.47 -8.86
CA GLN A 12 -26.93 -1.69 -9.64
C GLN A 12 -25.75 -1.85 -10.61
N GLY A 13 -24.70 -2.50 -10.15
CA GLY A 13 -23.61 -2.90 -11.03
C GLY A 13 -22.27 -3.11 -10.33
N HIS A 14 -22.20 -3.98 -9.32
CA HIS A 14 -21.00 -4.78 -9.01
C HIS A 14 -21.37 -5.76 -7.89
N VAL A 15 -21.61 -6.98 -8.29
CA VAL A 15 -21.97 -8.10 -7.42
C VAL A 15 -20.69 -8.67 -6.81
N GLY A 16 -20.59 -8.73 -5.49
CA GLY A 16 -19.70 -9.71 -4.87
C GLY A 16 -19.26 -9.49 -3.42
N TYR A 17 -19.04 -8.26 -2.94
CA TYR A 17 -18.42 -8.05 -1.61
C TYR A 17 -19.11 -7.06 -0.66
N ARG A 18 -20.25 -6.50 -1.04
CA ARG A 18 -21.02 -5.52 -0.24
C ARG A 18 -22.01 -6.13 0.75
N THR A 19 -22.26 -7.41 0.70
CA THR A 19 -23.35 -8.03 1.47
C THR A 19 -23.01 -8.30 2.92
N VAL A 20 -21.74 -8.50 3.27
CA VAL A 20 -21.35 -8.87 4.65
C VAL A 20 -21.29 -7.63 5.57
N GLU A 21 -20.74 -6.52 5.10
CA GLU A 21 -20.67 -5.27 5.90
C GLU A 21 -22.05 -4.61 6.04
N CYS A 22 -22.88 -4.60 5.00
CA CYS A 22 -24.25 -4.08 5.07
C CYS A 22 -25.17 -4.92 5.94
N CYS A 23 -25.03 -6.26 5.93
CA CYS A 23 -25.85 -7.11 6.76
C CYS A 23 -25.46 -7.02 8.25
N ALA A 24 -24.17 -6.92 8.55
CA ALA A 24 -23.69 -6.71 9.91
C ALA A 24 -24.14 -5.35 10.46
N TRP A 25 -24.11 -4.30 9.64
CA TRP A 25 -24.57 -2.97 10.01
C TRP A 25 -26.10 -2.91 10.24
N ALA A 26 -26.89 -3.58 9.39
CA ALA A 26 -28.35 -3.63 9.53
C ALA A 26 -28.78 -4.43 10.77
N ALA A 27 -28.14 -5.57 11.05
CA ALA A 27 -28.38 -6.38 12.25
C ALA A 27 -27.98 -5.63 13.52
N PHE A 28 -26.92 -4.82 13.45
CA PHE A 28 -26.46 -3.98 14.54
C PHE A 28 -27.46 -2.88 14.91
N GLN A 29 -28.15 -2.27 13.95
CA GLN A 29 -29.14 -1.23 14.21
C GLN A 29 -30.31 -1.70 15.10
N GLU A 30 -30.58 -3.00 15.11
CA GLU A 30 -31.72 -3.57 15.87
C GLU A 30 -31.35 -4.07 17.29
N ARG A 31 -30.07 -4.41 17.57
CA ARG A 31 -29.72 -5.18 18.79
C ARG A 31 -28.81 -4.49 19.79
N GLY A 32 -28.18 -3.38 19.45
CA GLY A 32 -27.19 -2.76 20.35
C GLY A 32 -25.90 -3.60 20.48
N MET A 33 -24.84 -2.97 20.94
CA MET A 33 -23.51 -3.55 21.13
C MET A 33 -23.14 -3.54 22.61
N ARG A 34 -22.48 -4.60 23.08
CA ARG A 34 -22.04 -4.68 24.47
C ARG A 34 -20.56 -4.33 24.59
N ILE A 35 -20.23 -3.38 25.44
CA ILE A 35 -18.88 -2.95 25.70
C ILE A 35 -18.10 -4.08 26.37
N GLU A 36 -16.98 -4.51 25.77
CA GLU A 36 -15.98 -5.35 26.43
C GLU A 36 -14.99 -4.49 27.21
N ARG A 37 -14.47 -3.42 26.58
CA ARG A 37 -13.52 -2.52 27.20
C ARG A 37 -13.70 -1.07 26.70
N VAL A 38 -13.61 -0.11 27.59
CA VAL A 38 -13.48 1.30 27.24
C VAL A 38 -12.01 1.61 27.01
N ILE A 39 -11.65 2.04 25.81
CA ILE A 39 -10.27 2.40 25.42
C ILE A 39 -10.04 3.87 25.80
N ASN A 40 -10.92 4.75 25.34
CA ASN A 40 -10.96 6.16 25.73
C ASN A 40 -12.40 6.70 25.62
N ASN A 41 -12.60 8.02 25.77
CA ASN A 41 -13.93 8.63 25.71
C ASN A 41 -14.66 8.41 24.37
N ASN A 42 -13.92 8.15 23.28
CA ASN A 42 -14.46 8.08 21.92
C ASN A 42 -14.28 6.70 21.27
N VAL A 43 -13.58 5.78 21.93
CA VAL A 43 -13.24 4.45 21.39
C VAL A 43 -13.49 3.37 22.44
N ILE A 44 -14.11 2.30 22.00
CA ILE A 44 -14.41 1.13 22.83
C ILE A 44 -14.08 -0.16 22.06
N SER A 45 -13.83 -1.24 22.80
CA SER A 45 -13.90 -2.60 22.29
C SER A 45 -15.26 -3.19 22.63
N ALA A 46 -15.83 -3.93 21.69
CA ALA A 46 -17.13 -4.61 21.83
C ALA A 46 -17.09 -5.96 21.09
N LEU A 47 -18.07 -6.83 21.36
CA LEU A 47 -18.27 -8.06 20.61
C LEU A 47 -19.32 -7.87 19.52
N ASP A 48 -19.05 -8.40 18.32
CA ASP A 48 -20.03 -8.48 17.24
C ASP A 48 -21.03 -9.66 17.48
N ASP A 49 -22.01 -9.80 16.59
CA ASP A 49 -23.01 -10.88 16.66
C ASP A 49 -22.43 -12.29 16.55
N GLN A 50 -21.18 -12.40 16.07
CA GLN A 50 -20.46 -13.66 15.94
C GLN A 50 -19.50 -13.91 17.11
N GLY A 51 -19.54 -13.03 18.13
CA GLY A 51 -18.63 -13.10 19.29
C GLY A 51 -17.20 -12.69 18.99
N ARG A 52 -16.94 -12.00 17.87
CA ARG A 52 -15.62 -11.49 17.52
C ARG A 52 -15.45 -10.10 18.14
N GLU A 53 -14.30 -9.87 18.68
CA GLU A 53 -13.96 -8.56 19.22
C GLU A 53 -13.76 -7.55 18.07
N ILE A 54 -14.38 -6.39 18.20
CA ILE A 54 -14.31 -5.28 17.26
C ILE A 54 -13.94 -3.99 17.99
N VAL A 55 -13.43 -3.02 17.26
CA VAL A 55 -13.22 -1.67 17.78
C VAL A 55 -14.31 -0.75 17.21
N ALA A 56 -15.06 -0.10 18.09
CA ALA A 56 -16.09 0.86 17.71
C ALA A 56 -15.68 2.27 18.15
N MET A 57 -15.90 3.23 17.26
CA MET A 57 -15.58 4.65 17.45
C MET A 57 -16.84 5.50 17.30
N GLY A 58 -16.93 6.55 18.12
CA GLY A 58 -18.00 7.54 18.06
C GLY A 58 -17.80 8.59 19.14
N ARG A 59 -18.30 9.81 18.91
CA ARG A 59 -18.14 10.92 19.84
C ARG A 59 -18.79 10.62 21.20
N GLY A 60 -17.96 10.55 22.24
CA GLY A 60 -18.41 10.29 23.61
C GLY A 60 -18.92 8.86 23.86
N ILE A 61 -18.68 7.90 22.96
CA ILE A 61 -19.22 6.53 23.05
C ILE A 61 -18.73 5.78 24.30
N GLY A 62 -17.51 6.10 24.77
CA GLY A 62 -16.92 5.55 26.00
C GLY A 62 -17.08 6.44 27.24
N PHE A 63 -17.60 7.67 27.08
CA PHE A 63 -17.67 8.63 28.18
C PHE A 63 -18.61 8.15 29.29
N GLN A 64 -18.09 8.04 30.51
CA GLN A 64 -18.77 7.50 31.70
C GLN A 64 -19.35 6.09 31.52
N LYS A 65 -18.84 5.33 30.56
CA LYS A 65 -19.25 3.95 30.29
C LYS A 65 -18.32 2.95 30.98
N LYS A 66 -18.85 1.72 31.20
CA LYS A 66 -18.14 0.61 31.79
C LYS A 66 -18.36 -0.64 30.94
N SER A 67 -17.43 -1.62 31.06
CA SER A 67 -17.59 -2.96 30.51
C SER A 67 -18.95 -3.55 30.89
N GLY A 68 -19.58 -4.26 29.98
CA GLY A 68 -20.88 -4.88 30.13
C GLY A 68 -22.09 -3.98 29.82
N GLN A 69 -21.91 -2.68 29.63
CA GLN A 69 -23.00 -1.76 29.25
C GLN A 69 -23.29 -1.82 27.74
N GLU A 70 -24.54 -1.57 27.40
CA GLU A 70 -24.97 -1.52 25.99
C GLU A 70 -24.79 -0.13 25.39
N ILE A 71 -24.49 -0.12 24.07
CA ILE A 71 -24.37 1.06 23.25
C ILE A 71 -25.45 1.06 22.19
N LYS A 72 -26.03 2.23 21.96
CA LYS A 72 -26.98 2.43 20.87
C LYS A 72 -26.22 2.59 19.55
N ALA A 73 -26.72 1.97 18.49
CA ALA A 73 -26.16 2.09 17.14
C ALA A 73 -25.94 3.54 16.67
N ALA A 74 -26.85 4.44 17.06
CA ALA A 74 -26.76 5.87 16.73
C ALA A 74 -25.53 6.60 17.33
N GLN A 75 -24.83 5.99 18.30
CA GLN A 75 -23.62 6.54 18.91
C GLN A 75 -22.34 6.06 18.21
N VAL A 76 -22.45 5.07 17.32
CA VAL A 76 -21.32 4.49 16.59
C VAL A 76 -21.15 5.18 15.25
N GLU A 77 -20.01 5.81 15.04
CA GLU A 77 -19.63 6.45 13.78
C GLU A 77 -18.90 5.47 12.87
N LYS A 78 -18.04 4.62 13.47
CA LYS A 78 -17.25 3.65 12.72
C LYS A 78 -16.98 2.37 13.51
N ILE A 79 -16.92 1.25 12.80
CA ILE A 79 -16.51 -0.05 13.32
C ILE A 79 -15.29 -0.57 12.54
N PHE A 80 -14.28 -1.04 13.26
CA PHE A 80 -13.11 -1.68 12.70
C PHE A 80 -13.14 -3.18 13.00
N HIS A 81 -13.17 -3.99 11.95
CA HIS A 81 -13.02 -5.44 12.03
C HIS A 81 -11.60 -5.78 11.63
N LEU A 82 -10.75 -6.15 12.59
CA LEU A 82 -9.36 -6.53 12.34
C LEU A 82 -9.20 -8.05 12.43
N GLY A 83 -8.51 -8.60 11.44
CA GLY A 83 -8.48 -10.05 11.21
C GLY A 83 -7.67 -10.87 12.21
N SER A 84 -6.90 -10.24 13.12
CA SER A 84 -6.16 -10.96 14.15
C SER A 84 -6.24 -10.26 15.51
N PRO A 85 -6.27 -11.03 16.61
CA PRO A 85 -6.28 -10.47 17.96
C PRO A 85 -5.05 -9.61 18.26
N ASP A 86 -3.87 -9.95 17.73
CA ASP A 86 -2.65 -9.17 17.91
C ASP A 86 -2.76 -7.79 17.24
N LEU A 87 -3.22 -7.74 15.99
CA LEU A 87 -3.43 -6.49 15.27
C LEU A 87 -4.47 -5.61 15.99
N GLN A 88 -5.52 -6.24 16.50
CA GLN A 88 -6.57 -5.54 17.22
C GLN A 88 -6.06 -4.95 18.55
N ALA A 89 -5.28 -5.71 19.32
CA ALA A 89 -4.69 -5.23 20.57
C ALA A 89 -3.77 -4.03 20.33
N ARG A 90 -2.90 -4.09 19.32
CA ARG A 90 -2.01 -2.99 18.93
C ARG A 90 -2.79 -1.76 18.46
N PHE A 91 -3.85 -1.97 17.70
CA PHE A 91 -4.70 -0.87 17.24
C PHE A 91 -5.44 -0.19 18.40
N GLN A 92 -5.93 -0.97 19.36
CA GLN A 92 -6.54 -0.42 20.59
C GLN A 92 -5.54 0.39 21.41
N GLU A 93 -4.30 -0.09 21.54
CA GLU A 93 -3.22 0.62 22.24
C GLU A 93 -2.89 1.95 21.56
N LEU A 94 -2.77 1.95 20.22
CA LEU A 94 -2.55 3.13 19.43
C LEU A 94 -3.67 4.17 19.67
N LEU A 95 -4.92 3.74 19.58
CA LEU A 95 -6.10 4.62 19.72
C LEU A 95 -6.28 5.16 21.14
N ALA A 96 -5.70 4.55 22.16
CA ALA A 96 -5.88 4.97 23.55
C ALA A 96 -5.50 6.44 23.79
N ASN A 97 -4.45 6.93 23.11
CA ASN A 97 -3.87 8.25 23.29
C ASN A 97 -3.96 9.14 22.05
N MET A 98 -4.66 8.71 21.00
CA MET A 98 -4.72 9.41 19.73
C MET A 98 -5.93 10.34 19.64
N PRO A 99 -5.79 11.56 19.10
CA PRO A 99 -6.91 12.42 18.80
C PRO A 99 -7.91 11.78 17.84
N MET A 100 -9.21 11.93 18.09
CA MET A 100 -10.24 11.31 17.26
C MET A 100 -10.20 11.80 15.80
N GLU A 101 -9.88 13.06 15.60
CA GLU A 101 -9.75 13.68 14.28
C GLU A 101 -8.66 13.01 13.44
N CYS A 102 -7.58 12.57 14.08
CA CYS A 102 -6.51 11.84 13.41
C CYS A 102 -6.98 10.46 12.93
N VAL A 103 -7.76 9.74 13.75
CA VAL A 103 -8.30 8.43 13.38
C VAL A 103 -9.33 8.56 12.26
N GLN A 104 -10.19 9.59 12.33
CA GLN A 104 -11.22 9.84 11.31
C GLN A 104 -10.59 10.18 9.96
N VAL A 105 -9.61 11.08 9.91
CA VAL A 105 -8.93 11.43 8.65
C VAL A 105 -8.17 10.25 8.07
N SER A 106 -7.53 9.43 8.92
CA SER A 106 -6.85 8.21 8.47
C SER A 106 -7.82 7.21 7.84
N ASP A 107 -9.01 7.02 8.44
CA ASP A 107 -10.05 6.16 7.87
C ASP A 107 -10.60 6.71 6.54
N GLU A 108 -10.81 8.03 6.44
CA GLU A 108 -11.22 8.67 5.18
C GLU A 108 -10.18 8.43 4.07
N ILE A 109 -8.87 8.61 4.38
CA ILE A 109 -7.78 8.36 3.44
C ILE A 109 -7.74 6.89 3.01
N ILE A 110 -7.83 5.94 3.95
CA ILE A 110 -7.84 4.51 3.65
C ILE A 110 -9.06 4.11 2.82
N SER A 111 -10.22 4.68 3.13
CA SER A 111 -11.46 4.43 2.38
C SER A 111 -11.36 4.97 0.94
N TYR A 112 -10.77 6.15 0.76
CA TYR A 112 -10.49 6.73 -0.54
C TYR A 112 -9.50 5.85 -1.32
N ALA A 113 -8.40 5.43 -0.70
CA ALA A 113 -7.41 4.55 -1.32
C ALA A 113 -8.05 3.23 -1.78
N LYS A 114 -8.85 2.58 -0.95
CA LYS A 114 -9.57 1.33 -1.31
C LYS A 114 -10.52 1.47 -2.49
N SER A 115 -11.03 2.67 -2.76
CA SER A 115 -11.94 2.92 -3.89
C SER A 115 -11.21 3.27 -5.19
N HIS A 116 -9.92 3.63 -5.12
CA HIS A 116 -9.14 4.10 -6.27
C HIS A 116 -8.01 3.14 -6.65
N LEU A 117 -7.48 2.37 -5.71
CA LEU A 117 -6.46 1.36 -6.01
C LEU A 117 -7.10 0.06 -6.49
N SER A 118 -6.49 -0.56 -7.49
CA SER A 118 -6.93 -1.85 -8.02
C SER A 118 -6.54 -3.03 -7.13
N MET A 119 -5.51 -2.88 -6.31
CA MET A 119 -5.04 -3.88 -5.36
C MET A 119 -5.71 -3.75 -3.99
N GLN A 120 -5.84 -4.88 -3.30
CA GLN A 120 -6.43 -4.90 -1.96
C GLN A 120 -5.40 -4.48 -0.91
N LEU A 121 -5.75 -3.46 -0.11
CA LEU A 121 -4.94 -3.07 1.03
C LEU A 121 -5.08 -4.06 2.18
N ASN A 122 -3.95 -4.49 2.74
CA ASN A 122 -3.91 -5.29 3.95
C ASN A 122 -4.46 -4.49 5.14
N GLN A 123 -5.11 -5.17 6.09
CA GLN A 123 -5.68 -4.51 7.28
C GLN A 123 -4.66 -3.80 8.18
N ASN A 124 -3.37 -4.18 8.10
CA ASN A 124 -2.30 -3.46 8.81
C ASN A 124 -2.19 -1.98 8.41
N VAL A 125 -2.76 -1.58 7.26
CA VAL A 125 -2.80 -0.17 6.84
C VAL A 125 -3.45 0.72 7.88
N TYR A 126 -4.50 0.26 8.56
CA TYR A 126 -5.17 1.02 9.60
C TYR A 126 -4.22 1.37 10.75
N LEU A 127 -3.40 0.40 11.18
CA LEU A 127 -2.39 0.64 12.22
C LEU A 127 -1.28 1.54 11.70
N ALA A 128 -0.65 1.15 10.59
CA ALA A 128 0.58 1.78 10.10
C ALA A 128 0.35 3.22 9.60
N LEU A 129 -0.74 3.46 8.87
CA LEU A 129 -1.01 4.80 8.32
C LEU A 129 -1.53 5.75 9.40
N THR A 130 -2.38 5.26 10.32
CA THR A 130 -2.89 6.08 11.42
C THR A 130 -1.77 6.52 12.36
N ASP A 131 -0.85 5.61 12.69
CA ASP A 131 0.36 5.92 13.48
C ASP A 131 1.26 6.94 12.77
N HIS A 132 1.48 6.74 11.47
CA HIS A 132 2.28 7.66 10.66
C HIS A 132 1.69 9.08 10.63
N ILE A 133 0.39 9.22 10.41
CA ILE A 133 -0.28 10.55 10.34
C ILE A 133 -0.18 11.26 11.68
N ASP A 134 -0.42 10.57 12.79
CA ASP A 134 -0.27 11.16 14.12
C ASP A 134 1.18 11.60 14.39
N PHE A 135 2.15 10.76 14.04
CA PHE A 135 3.57 11.07 14.16
C PHE A 135 3.96 12.28 13.28
N ALA A 136 3.52 12.33 12.03
CA ALA A 136 3.80 13.44 11.12
C ALA A 136 3.22 14.77 11.63
N LEU A 137 1.99 14.74 12.16
CA LEU A 137 1.35 15.91 12.76
C LEU A 137 2.09 16.42 14.00
N ARG A 138 2.53 15.50 14.89
CA ARG A 138 3.34 15.88 16.07
C ARG A 138 4.67 16.47 15.66
N ARG A 139 5.40 15.80 14.77
CA ARG A 139 6.70 16.26 14.25
C ARG A 139 6.58 17.65 13.61
N PHE A 140 5.55 17.89 12.80
CA PHE A 140 5.29 19.17 12.19
C PHE A 140 5.02 20.29 13.22
N LYS A 141 4.23 19.98 14.27
CA LYS A 141 3.97 20.91 15.39
C LYS A 141 5.23 21.27 16.15
N ASP A 142 6.17 20.33 16.26
CA ASP A 142 7.47 20.54 16.92
C ASP A 142 8.47 21.27 16.01
N GLY A 143 8.06 21.69 14.80
CA GLY A 143 8.90 22.42 13.84
C GLY A 143 9.99 21.57 13.18
N MET A 144 9.89 20.26 13.27
CA MET A 144 10.84 19.33 12.64
C MET A 144 10.49 19.15 11.17
N LEU A 145 11.36 19.62 10.28
CA LEU A 145 11.26 19.38 8.84
C LEU A 145 11.62 17.94 8.53
N PHE A 146 10.91 17.38 7.56
CA PHE A 146 11.17 16.03 7.05
C PHE A 146 11.30 16.08 5.54
N GLU A 147 12.36 15.47 5.04
CA GLU A 147 12.59 15.23 3.62
C GLU A 147 12.53 13.71 3.37
N ASN A 148 11.72 13.31 2.42
CA ASN A 148 11.64 11.90 2.04
C ASN A 148 12.69 11.59 0.99
N ALA A 149 13.74 10.86 1.37
CA ALA A 149 14.84 10.50 0.49
C ALA A 149 14.44 9.75 -0.80
N LEU A 150 13.23 9.16 -0.83
CA LEU A 150 12.68 8.44 -1.97
C LEU A 150 11.51 9.17 -2.65
N TYR A 151 11.35 10.47 -2.37
CA TYR A 151 10.23 11.26 -2.92
C TYR A 151 10.09 11.11 -4.44
N SER A 152 11.21 11.30 -5.18
CA SER A 152 11.22 11.23 -6.63
C SER A 152 10.91 9.83 -7.16
N GLU A 153 11.44 8.80 -6.50
CA GLU A 153 11.21 7.39 -6.82
C GLU A 153 9.76 6.97 -6.55
N ILE A 154 9.21 7.38 -5.41
CA ILE A 154 7.83 7.07 -5.04
C ILE A 154 6.87 7.74 -6.02
N ARG A 155 7.05 9.03 -6.30
CA ARG A 155 6.25 9.76 -7.27
C ARG A 155 6.27 9.12 -8.65
N ARG A 156 7.42 8.56 -9.06
CA ARG A 156 7.61 7.97 -10.38
C ARG A 156 7.11 6.54 -10.45
N PHE A 157 7.46 5.71 -9.45
CA PHE A 157 7.19 4.27 -9.50
C PHE A 157 5.82 3.90 -8.96
N TYR A 158 5.18 4.77 -8.19
CA TYR A 158 3.89 4.57 -7.54
C TYR A 158 2.97 5.78 -7.74
N PRO A 159 2.67 6.16 -9.01
CA PRO A 159 1.97 7.41 -9.31
C PRO A 159 0.53 7.43 -8.78
N GLU A 160 -0.18 6.30 -8.75
CA GLU A 160 -1.54 6.21 -8.23
C GLU A 160 -1.56 6.43 -6.73
N GLU A 161 -0.70 5.74 -5.99
CA GLU A 161 -0.57 5.85 -4.54
C GLU A 161 -0.05 7.24 -4.14
N PHE A 162 0.85 7.83 -4.96
CA PHE A 162 1.33 9.20 -4.73
C PHE A 162 0.21 10.24 -4.90
N GLN A 163 -0.67 10.09 -5.89
CA GLN A 163 -1.84 10.96 -6.03
C GLN A 163 -2.78 10.85 -4.85
N ILE A 164 -2.96 9.64 -4.30
CA ILE A 164 -3.73 9.43 -3.07
C ILE A 164 -3.02 10.12 -1.88
N GLY A 165 -1.70 10.04 -1.81
CA GLY A 165 -0.90 10.78 -0.83
C GLY A 165 -1.13 12.29 -0.89
N CYS A 166 -1.14 12.88 -2.09
CA CYS A 166 -1.46 14.31 -2.29
C CYS A 166 -2.88 14.63 -1.82
N HIS A 167 -3.87 13.83 -2.19
CA HIS A 167 -5.25 13.99 -1.73
C HIS A 167 -5.36 13.86 -0.20
N ALA A 168 -4.57 12.98 0.41
CA ALA A 168 -4.51 12.82 1.86
C ALA A 168 -4.04 14.11 2.56
N LEU A 169 -3.07 14.83 1.99
CA LEU A 169 -2.64 16.13 2.55
C LEU A 169 -3.78 17.15 2.53
N ASP A 170 -4.59 17.17 1.46
CA ASP A 170 -5.76 18.07 1.36
C ASP A 170 -6.81 17.71 2.40
N LEU A 171 -7.09 16.41 2.63
CA LEU A 171 -8.01 15.93 3.68
C LEU A 171 -7.50 16.30 5.07
N ILE A 172 -6.21 16.14 5.35
CA ILE A 172 -5.61 16.51 6.64
C ILE A 172 -5.75 18.02 6.87
N GLU A 173 -5.48 18.84 5.86
CA GLU A 173 -5.66 20.29 5.95
C GLU A 173 -7.13 20.67 6.19
N GLU A 174 -8.06 20.02 5.48
CA GLU A 174 -9.49 20.29 5.63
C GLU A 174 -10.00 19.91 7.03
N ARG A 175 -9.58 18.75 7.57
CA ARG A 175 -10.11 18.21 8.84
C ARG A 175 -9.38 18.73 10.07
N ILE A 176 -8.05 18.83 10.00
CA ILE A 176 -7.18 19.13 11.15
C ILE A 176 -6.66 20.58 11.10
N LYS A 177 -6.81 21.28 9.96
CA LYS A 177 -6.33 22.66 9.74
C LYS A 177 -4.80 22.79 9.81
N VAL A 178 -4.10 21.74 9.40
CA VAL A 178 -2.65 21.67 9.32
C VAL A 178 -2.24 21.26 7.91
N ARG A 179 -1.47 22.09 7.21
CA ARG A 179 -0.87 21.76 5.92
C ARG A 179 0.47 21.08 6.15
N LEU A 180 0.57 19.79 5.95
CA LEU A 180 1.82 19.05 6.01
C LEU A 180 2.67 19.30 4.74
N PRO A 181 4.01 19.13 4.82
CA PRO A 181 4.90 19.20 3.66
C PRO A 181 4.56 18.16 2.59
N GLU A 182 4.90 18.45 1.32
CA GLU A 182 4.62 17.56 0.19
C GLU A 182 5.34 16.21 0.30
N ASP A 183 6.47 16.14 0.97
CA ASP A 183 7.18 14.91 1.29
C ASP A 183 6.33 13.89 2.05
N GLU A 184 5.35 14.36 2.82
CA GLU A 184 4.42 13.47 3.52
C GLU A 184 3.46 12.76 2.57
N ALA A 185 3.16 13.33 1.38
CA ALA A 185 2.41 12.63 0.35
C ALA A 185 3.15 11.37 -0.11
N ALA A 186 4.47 11.46 -0.29
CA ALA A 186 5.30 10.30 -0.60
C ALA A 186 5.33 9.27 0.55
N SER A 187 5.39 9.74 1.79
CA SER A 187 5.36 8.85 2.95
C SER A 187 4.04 8.11 3.08
N ILE A 188 2.91 8.81 2.91
CA ILE A 188 1.56 8.21 2.91
C ILE A 188 1.44 7.19 1.76
N ALA A 189 1.84 7.57 0.55
CA ALA A 189 1.88 6.67 -0.61
C ALA A 189 2.67 5.39 -0.30
N PHE A 190 3.80 5.53 0.36
CA PHE A 190 4.66 4.40 0.70
C PHE A 190 4.03 3.44 1.70
N HIS A 191 3.23 3.94 2.66
CA HIS A 191 2.42 3.09 3.54
C HIS A 191 1.33 2.33 2.78
N LEU A 192 0.70 2.96 1.77
CA LEU A 192 -0.27 2.30 0.90
C LEU A 192 0.39 1.18 0.11
N VAL A 193 1.49 1.46 -0.61
CA VAL A 193 2.29 0.48 -1.34
C VAL A 193 2.67 -0.72 -0.45
N ASN A 194 3.18 -0.44 0.75
CA ASN A 194 3.55 -1.50 1.69
C ASN A 194 2.35 -2.39 2.07
N SER A 195 1.17 -1.81 2.15
CA SER A 195 -0.07 -2.52 2.45
C SER A 195 -0.58 -3.38 1.28
N GLU A 196 -0.38 -2.95 0.03
CA GLU A 196 -0.76 -3.70 -1.17
C GLU A 196 0.03 -4.99 -1.34
N PHE A 197 1.32 -4.95 -1.06
CA PHE A 197 2.23 -6.10 -1.19
C PHE A 197 2.15 -7.10 -0.02
N GLY A 198 0.97 -7.24 0.61
CA GLY A 198 0.73 -8.26 1.62
C GLY A 198 1.28 -7.92 3.00
N GLY A 199 1.49 -6.63 3.29
CA GLY A 199 2.01 -6.18 4.59
C GLY A 199 3.50 -6.48 4.76
N MET A 200 4.28 -6.32 3.70
CA MET A 200 5.75 -6.31 3.75
C MET A 200 6.20 -5.34 4.84
N ARG A 201 7.38 -5.57 5.40
CA ARG A 201 8.00 -4.56 6.27
C ARG A 201 8.31 -3.31 5.46
N LEU A 202 8.11 -2.14 6.03
CA LEU A 202 8.40 -0.86 5.36
C LEU A 202 9.84 -0.83 4.77
N ARG A 203 10.79 -1.46 5.49
CA ARG A 203 12.17 -1.64 5.04
C ARG A 203 12.27 -2.45 3.72
N ASP A 204 11.45 -3.49 3.58
CA ASP A 204 11.49 -4.37 2.40
C ASP A 204 10.96 -3.62 1.16
N THR A 205 9.93 -2.79 1.33
CA THR A 205 9.41 -1.92 0.27
C THR A 205 10.44 -0.84 -0.11
N GLN A 206 11.18 -0.30 0.87
CA GLN A 206 12.29 0.61 0.62
C GLN A 206 13.40 -0.06 -0.21
N ILE A 207 13.84 -1.26 0.19
CA ILE A 207 14.84 -2.05 -0.55
C ILE A 207 14.36 -2.31 -1.98
N MET A 208 13.09 -2.70 -2.17
CA MET A 208 12.50 -2.93 -3.49
C MET A 208 12.57 -1.66 -4.36
N THR A 209 12.22 -0.50 -3.81
CA THR A 209 12.27 0.78 -4.52
C THR A 209 13.70 1.16 -4.92
N GLU A 210 14.65 0.99 -4.02
CA GLU A 210 16.08 1.24 -4.29
C GLU A 210 16.63 0.29 -5.37
N ILE A 211 16.26 -0.99 -5.34
CA ILE A 211 16.63 -1.95 -6.39
C ILE A 211 16.07 -1.51 -7.73
N ILE A 212 14.77 -1.19 -7.83
CA ILE A 212 14.15 -0.75 -9.08
C ILE A 212 14.89 0.48 -9.63
N ARG A 213 15.16 1.48 -8.79
CA ARG A 213 15.93 2.67 -9.17
C ARG A 213 17.29 2.29 -9.78
N HIS A 214 18.03 1.37 -9.14
CA HIS A 214 19.32 0.93 -9.63
C HIS A 214 19.21 0.19 -10.97
N LEU A 215 18.25 -0.74 -11.09
CA LEU A 215 18.03 -1.51 -12.33
C LEU A 215 17.66 -0.61 -13.51
N ILE A 216 16.79 0.38 -13.30
CA ILE A 216 16.46 1.39 -14.32
C ILE A 216 17.71 2.20 -14.69
N GLY A 217 18.57 2.53 -13.71
CA GLY A 217 19.87 3.17 -13.93
C GLY A 217 20.80 2.33 -14.80
N MET A 218 20.90 1.02 -14.54
CA MET A 218 21.70 0.08 -15.37
C MET A 218 21.20 0.06 -16.82
N ILE A 219 19.88 -0.03 -17.01
CA ILE A 219 19.31 0.00 -18.37
C ILE A 219 19.66 1.32 -19.05
N ARG A 220 19.45 2.45 -18.38
CA ARG A 220 19.72 3.79 -18.95
C ARG A 220 21.18 4.10 -19.20
N ALA A 221 22.12 3.37 -18.58
CA ALA A 221 23.53 3.52 -18.85
C ALA A 221 23.87 3.14 -20.31
N ASP A 222 23.36 2.00 -20.77
CA ASP A 222 23.74 1.39 -22.06
C ASP A 222 22.59 1.38 -23.10
N TYR A 223 21.37 1.66 -22.68
CA TYR A 223 20.17 1.59 -23.51
C TYR A 223 19.34 2.88 -23.45
N HIS A 224 18.52 3.10 -24.47
CA HIS A 224 17.47 4.11 -24.49
C HIS A 224 16.12 3.41 -24.35
N PHE A 225 15.26 3.94 -23.48
CA PHE A 225 13.85 3.60 -23.51
C PHE A 225 13.16 4.30 -24.69
N PRO A 226 12.09 3.72 -25.25
CA PRO A 226 11.21 4.43 -26.15
C PRO A 226 10.70 5.74 -25.49
N GLU A 227 10.30 6.71 -26.31
CA GLU A 227 9.69 7.95 -25.81
C GLU A 227 8.35 7.72 -25.11
N ASP A 228 7.68 6.60 -25.46
CA ASP A 228 6.43 6.19 -24.80
C ASP A 228 6.73 5.55 -23.42
N LEU A 229 6.28 6.22 -22.37
CA LEU A 229 6.47 5.79 -21.00
C LEU A 229 5.78 4.45 -20.66
N VAL A 230 4.79 4.02 -21.43
CA VAL A 230 4.04 2.76 -21.22
C VAL A 230 4.99 1.55 -21.14
N TYR A 231 6.06 1.53 -21.93
CA TYR A 231 7.03 0.42 -21.91
C TYR A 231 7.86 0.39 -20.62
N GLU A 232 8.28 1.55 -20.13
CA GLU A 232 9.03 1.65 -18.87
C GLU A 232 8.14 1.32 -17.67
N ASP A 233 6.90 1.85 -17.63
CA ASP A 233 5.94 1.60 -16.56
C ASP A 233 5.57 0.11 -16.46
N ARG A 234 5.40 -0.56 -17.61
CA ARG A 234 5.17 -2.00 -17.66
C ARG A 234 6.35 -2.79 -17.10
N LEU A 235 7.58 -2.40 -17.44
CA LEU A 235 8.78 -3.04 -16.92
C LEU A 235 8.87 -2.84 -15.40
N ILE A 236 8.65 -1.63 -14.91
CA ILE A 236 8.64 -1.32 -13.47
C ILE A 236 7.61 -2.18 -12.74
N THR A 237 6.40 -2.31 -13.29
CA THR A 237 5.35 -3.15 -12.70
C THR A 237 5.78 -4.61 -12.61
N ASN A 238 6.38 -5.17 -13.67
CA ASN A 238 6.89 -6.54 -13.66
C ASN A 238 8.04 -6.73 -12.65
N LEU A 239 8.94 -5.74 -12.54
CA LEU A 239 10.02 -5.75 -11.55
C LEU A 239 9.47 -5.73 -10.11
N LYS A 240 8.45 -4.94 -9.83
CA LYS A 240 7.78 -4.93 -8.50
C LYS A 240 7.29 -6.33 -8.11
N PHE A 241 6.55 -7.01 -9.00
CA PHE A 241 6.04 -8.36 -8.71
C PHE A 241 7.16 -9.38 -8.50
N MET A 242 8.20 -9.35 -9.34
CA MET A 242 9.33 -10.24 -9.22
C MET A 242 10.10 -10.00 -7.91
N LEU A 243 10.42 -8.75 -7.59
CA LEU A 243 11.15 -8.39 -6.38
C LEU A 243 10.36 -8.66 -5.11
N ASN A 244 9.03 -8.41 -5.10
CA ASN A 244 8.17 -8.77 -3.99
C ASN A 244 8.27 -10.26 -3.66
N ARG A 245 8.25 -11.13 -4.67
CA ARG A 245 8.42 -12.57 -4.50
C ARG A 245 9.79 -12.92 -3.93
N LEU A 246 10.87 -12.34 -4.49
CA LEU A 246 12.25 -12.59 -4.07
C LEU A 246 12.50 -12.15 -2.63
N ILE A 247 12.03 -10.96 -2.25
CA ILE A 247 12.18 -10.41 -0.90
C ILE A 247 11.41 -11.25 0.12
N GLN A 248 10.22 -11.78 -0.25
CA GLN A 248 9.44 -12.68 0.61
C GLN A 248 9.97 -14.12 0.61
N ASN A 249 11.05 -14.39 -0.10
CA ASN A 249 11.66 -15.72 -0.23
C ASN A 249 10.66 -16.83 -0.63
N LYS A 250 9.71 -16.48 -1.50
CA LYS A 250 8.75 -17.43 -2.07
C LYS A 250 9.41 -18.21 -3.20
N GLU A 251 9.04 -19.48 -3.36
CA GLU A 251 9.58 -20.36 -4.40
C GLU A 251 9.45 -19.72 -5.78
N GLY A 252 10.54 -19.83 -6.58
CA GLY A 252 10.60 -19.33 -7.94
C GLY A 252 9.74 -20.13 -8.91
N TRP A 253 9.51 -19.58 -10.08
CA TRP A 253 8.85 -20.30 -11.15
C TRP A 253 9.84 -21.30 -11.76
N ILE A 254 9.43 -22.55 -11.81
CA ILE A 254 10.18 -23.60 -12.51
C ILE A 254 9.34 -24.01 -13.72
N THR A 255 9.73 -23.53 -14.88
CA THR A 255 9.23 -24.02 -16.17
C THR A 255 10.41 -24.63 -16.93
N GLU A 256 10.48 -25.95 -16.97
CA GLU A 256 11.56 -26.68 -17.66
C GLU A 256 11.36 -26.66 -19.19
N ASP A 257 11.28 -25.47 -19.80
CA ASP A 257 11.31 -25.35 -21.26
C ASP A 257 12.73 -24.99 -21.74
N ALA A 258 13.59 -26.02 -21.80
CA ALA A 258 14.96 -25.88 -22.24
C ALA A 258 15.07 -25.26 -23.64
N ARG A 259 14.12 -25.55 -24.56
CA ARG A 259 14.12 -25.01 -25.92
C ARG A 259 13.83 -23.51 -25.93
N PHE A 260 12.90 -23.08 -25.13
CA PHE A 260 12.59 -21.64 -24.99
C PHE A 260 13.77 -20.89 -24.38
N ASN A 261 14.40 -21.45 -23.34
CA ASN A 261 15.57 -20.86 -22.70
C ASN A 261 16.74 -20.72 -23.69
N GLU A 262 16.98 -21.74 -24.49
CA GLU A 262 18.02 -21.69 -25.52
C GLU A 262 17.71 -20.67 -26.61
N PHE A 263 16.46 -20.60 -27.06
CA PHE A 263 15.98 -19.57 -28.00
C PHE A 263 16.25 -18.16 -27.50
N VAL A 264 15.91 -17.84 -26.25
CA VAL A 264 16.11 -16.51 -25.66
C VAL A 264 17.61 -16.19 -25.60
N ARG A 265 18.44 -17.10 -25.12
CA ARG A 265 19.89 -16.89 -25.06
C ARG A 265 20.53 -16.64 -26.44
N ALA A 266 20.03 -17.30 -27.46
CA ALA A 266 20.54 -17.17 -28.82
C ALA A 266 20.07 -15.89 -29.51
N ASN A 267 18.76 -15.51 -29.33
CA ASN A 267 18.13 -14.45 -30.11
C ASN A 267 18.03 -13.14 -29.37
N TYR A 268 18.03 -13.13 -28.01
CA TYR A 268 17.97 -11.93 -27.18
C TYR A 268 19.23 -11.77 -26.33
N ARG A 269 20.38 -11.96 -26.96
CA ARG A 269 21.69 -12.03 -26.28
C ARG A 269 22.00 -10.79 -25.43
N ASN A 270 21.73 -9.58 -25.96
CA ASN A 270 22.02 -8.34 -25.21
C ASN A 270 21.11 -8.21 -23.99
N GLU A 271 19.82 -8.51 -24.13
CA GLU A 271 18.84 -8.47 -23.06
C GLU A 271 19.12 -9.54 -22.01
N TYR A 272 19.57 -10.72 -22.45
CA TYR A 272 19.96 -11.80 -21.55
C TYR A 272 21.22 -11.45 -20.72
N GLU A 273 22.25 -10.88 -21.34
CA GLU A 273 23.46 -10.44 -20.61
C GLU A 273 23.12 -9.31 -19.61
N LEU A 274 22.25 -8.39 -19.99
CA LEU A 274 21.77 -7.36 -19.08
C LEU A 274 20.96 -7.97 -17.92
N ALA A 275 20.06 -8.91 -18.20
CA ALA A 275 19.29 -9.62 -17.18
C ALA A 275 20.18 -10.38 -16.19
N ARG A 276 21.28 -10.96 -16.65
CA ARG A 276 22.28 -11.59 -15.77
C ARG A 276 22.95 -10.57 -14.85
N ALA A 277 23.36 -9.43 -15.39
CA ALA A 277 23.96 -8.38 -14.58
C ALA A 277 22.97 -7.84 -13.55
N MET A 278 21.69 -7.70 -13.92
CA MET A 278 20.62 -7.30 -13.01
C MET A 278 20.40 -8.36 -11.92
N ARG A 279 20.38 -9.65 -12.24
CA ARG A 279 20.34 -10.74 -11.27
C ARG A 279 21.48 -10.62 -10.26
N ASP A 280 22.72 -10.48 -10.74
CA ASP A 280 23.90 -10.45 -9.87
C ASP A 280 23.81 -9.28 -8.87
N TYR A 281 23.27 -8.13 -9.29
CA TYR A 281 22.99 -7.02 -8.41
C TYR A 281 21.85 -7.34 -7.41
N ILE A 282 20.71 -7.86 -7.88
CA ILE A 282 19.59 -8.23 -7.01
C ILE A 282 20.05 -9.20 -5.93
N GLU A 283 20.75 -10.26 -6.30
CA GLU A 283 21.27 -11.27 -5.37
C GLU A 283 22.32 -10.72 -4.39
N SER A 284 23.00 -9.63 -4.72
CA SER A 284 23.92 -8.96 -3.80
C SER A 284 23.18 -8.17 -2.69
N VAL A 285 21.92 -7.77 -2.96
CA VAL A 285 21.12 -6.97 -2.03
C VAL A 285 20.13 -7.84 -1.26
N VAL A 286 19.53 -8.85 -1.94
CA VAL A 286 18.50 -9.72 -1.35
C VAL A 286 19.11 -11.10 -1.11
N SER A 287 18.86 -11.70 0.05
CA SER A 287 19.38 -13.04 0.41
C SER A 287 18.67 -14.19 -0.30
N CYS A 288 18.13 -13.96 -1.50
CA CYS A 288 17.40 -14.95 -2.31
C CYS A 288 18.11 -15.13 -3.65
N LYS A 289 18.12 -16.36 -4.13
CA LYS A 289 18.70 -16.69 -5.43
C LYS A 289 17.61 -16.66 -6.51
N MET A 290 17.94 -16.05 -7.65
CA MET A 290 17.11 -16.09 -8.84
C MET A 290 17.34 -17.39 -9.61
N THR A 291 16.27 -18.02 -10.07
CA THR A 291 16.38 -19.17 -10.98
C THR A 291 16.78 -18.71 -12.38
N GLU A 292 17.25 -19.65 -13.20
CA GLU A 292 17.58 -19.35 -14.60
C GLU A 292 16.35 -18.92 -15.39
N GLU A 293 15.17 -19.50 -15.08
CA GLU A 293 13.89 -19.14 -15.70
C GLU A 293 13.49 -17.70 -15.41
N GLU A 294 13.85 -17.19 -14.23
CA GLU A 294 13.60 -15.80 -13.87
C GLU A 294 14.52 -14.83 -14.60
N VAL A 295 15.76 -15.24 -14.86
CA VAL A 295 16.67 -14.47 -15.71
C VAL A 295 16.17 -14.44 -17.15
N ILE A 296 15.69 -15.58 -17.66
CA ILE A 296 15.07 -15.67 -18.99
C ILE A 296 13.81 -14.79 -19.07
N TYR A 297 12.94 -14.87 -18.03
CA TYR A 297 11.75 -14.02 -17.96
C TYR A 297 12.14 -12.53 -17.99
N LEU A 298 13.13 -12.13 -17.21
CA LEU A 298 13.62 -10.74 -17.17
C LEU A 298 14.17 -10.31 -18.54
N ALA A 299 14.94 -11.17 -19.22
CA ALA A 299 15.43 -10.91 -20.57
C ALA A 299 14.31 -10.67 -21.57
N VAL A 300 13.23 -11.46 -21.49
CA VAL A 300 12.03 -11.31 -22.30
C VAL A 300 11.31 -9.98 -21.98
N GLN A 301 11.20 -9.60 -20.70
CA GLN A 301 10.61 -8.31 -20.31
C GLN A 301 11.42 -7.13 -20.86
N LEU A 302 12.75 -7.21 -20.81
CA LEU A 302 13.64 -6.20 -21.40
C LEU A 302 13.44 -6.10 -22.92
N LYS A 303 13.27 -7.25 -23.60
CA LYS A 303 12.97 -7.27 -25.04
C LYS A 303 11.63 -6.59 -25.35
N TYR A 304 10.61 -6.87 -24.56
CA TYR A 304 9.28 -6.24 -24.72
C TYR A 304 9.24 -4.76 -24.30
N ALA A 305 10.22 -4.30 -23.51
CA ALA A 305 10.38 -2.88 -23.22
C ALA A 305 10.99 -2.10 -24.39
N ASP A 306 11.27 -2.77 -25.52
CA ASP A 306 11.83 -2.20 -26.77
C ASP A 306 13.02 -1.25 -26.54
N ILE A 307 13.87 -1.60 -25.54
CA ILE A 307 15.08 -0.83 -25.25
C ILE A 307 16.08 -0.94 -26.40
N LYS A 308 16.66 0.19 -26.80
CA LYS A 308 17.65 0.23 -27.88
C LYS A 308 19.02 0.51 -27.29
N LYS A 309 19.98 -0.37 -27.62
CA LYS A 309 21.36 -0.17 -27.19
C LYS A 309 21.91 1.13 -27.74
N LYS A 310 22.55 1.94 -26.87
CA LYS A 310 23.22 3.17 -27.28
C LYS A 310 24.33 2.83 -28.29
N GLU A 311 24.38 3.54 -29.40
CA GLU A 311 25.51 3.42 -30.31
C GLU A 311 26.75 3.92 -29.57
N GLY A 312 27.75 3.03 -29.43
CA GLY A 312 29.01 3.42 -28.83
C GLY A 312 29.58 4.60 -29.60
N LYS A 313 30.02 5.66 -28.91
CA LYS A 313 30.84 6.70 -29.51
C LYS A 313 31.99 5.96 -30.21
N LYS A 314 31.99 5.87 -31.55
CA LYS A 314 33.18 5.52 -32.31
C LYS A 314 34.19 6.59 -31.92
N ASN A 315 35.18 6.23 -31.09
CA ASN A 315 36.34 7.06 -30.88
C ASN A 315 36.96 7.25 -32.27
N GLY A 316 36.64 8.37 -32.88
CA GLY A 316 37.35 8.82 -34.09
C GLY A 316 38.79 9.12 -33.67
N ILE A 317 39.66 8.18 -33.89
CA ILE A 317 41.07 8.44 -34.02
C ILE A 317 41.22 9.04 -35.42
N PHE A 318 41.43 10.32 -35.46
CA PHE A 318 42.09 11.03 -36.54
C PHE A 318 43.25 11.80 -35.94
#